data_1a2e70a654059bc33691d6bfdce400dd
#
_entry.id   1a2e70a654059bc33691d6bfdce400dd
#
_cell.length_a   1.000
_cell.length_b   1.000
_cell.length_c   1.000
_cell.angle_alpha   90.00
_cell.angle_beta   90.00
_cell.angle_gamma   90.00
#
_symmetry.space_group_name_H-M   'P 1'
#
loop_
_entity.id
_entity.type
_entity.pdbx_description
1 polymer ?
#
loop_
_entity_poly.entity_id
_entity_poly.type
_entity_poly.pdbx_seq_one_letter_code
_entity_poly.pdbx_strand_id
1 'polypeptide(L)'
;MVADGDERMLVALVAGATRGAGRAIAVELARAGFFVYATGRSSRATGPSEIGRPETIEETGDLIRAAGGAGAARVVDHEDPSQVAALVAAIEDERGRLDVLVNDIFGGDRYMQWDKPLWEHDLAGCGCCGWARIPI
;
A
#
# COMPACT_ATOMS: atom_id res chain seq x y z
N MET A 1 -35.76 -19.51 1.65
CA MET A 1 -34.49 -20.02 2.23
C MET A 1 -33.41 -19.18 1.64
N VAL A 2 -33.00 -18.12 2.35
CA VAL A 2 -31.88 -17.28 1.96
C VAL A 2 -30.64 -18.10 2.28
N ALA A 3 -29.79 -18.34 1.27
CA ALA A 3 -28.51 -19.00 1.47
C ALA A 3 -27.71 -18.22 2.51
N ASP A 4 -27.25 -18.93 3.56
CA ASP A 4 -26.26 -18.43 4.50
C ASP A 4 -25.06 -17.92 3.69
N GLY A 5 -25.03 -16.60 3.47
CA GLY A 5 -23.91 -15.95 2.82
C GLY A 5 -22.70 -16.16 3.71
N ASP A 6 -21.64 -16.70 3.13
CA ASP A 6 -20.33 -16.82 3.73
C ASP A 6 -19.92 -15.45 4.33
N GLU A 7 -20.20 -15.26 5.62
CA GLU A 7 -19.85 -14.04 6.38
C GLU A 7 -18.34 -13.92 6.65
N ARG A 8 -17.50 -14.45 5.73
CA ARG A 8 -16.07 -14.23 5.83
C ARG A 8 -15.77 -12.75 5.63
N MET A 9 -15.05 -12.20 6.58
CA MET A 9 -14.58 -10.80 6.55
C MET A 9 -13.94 -10.49 5.19
N LEU A 10 -14.39 -9.43 4.52
CA LEU A 10 -13.81 -8.95 3.28
C LEU A 10 -12.36 -8.52 3.50
N VAL A 11 -11.52 -8.70 2.51
CA VAL A 11 -10.07 -8.46 2.59
C VAL A 11 -9.67 -7.30 1.71
N ALA A 12 -8.93 -6.36 2.28
CA ALA A 12 -8.37 -5.22 1.58
C ALA A 12 -6.84 -5.23 1.66
N LEU A 13 -6.18 -4.89 0.56
CA LEU A 13 -4.76 -4.54 0.52
C LEU A 13 -4.62 -3.05 0.23
N VAL A 14 -3.92 -2.34 1.12
CA VAL A 14 -3.55 -0.93 0.92
C VAL A 14 -2.04 -0.85 0.75
N ALA A 15 -1.61 -0.72 -0.48
CA ALA A 15 -0.22 -0.54 -0.85
C ALA A 15 0.16 0.94 -0.70
N GLY A 16 1.23 1.23 0.05
CA GLY A 16 1.62 2.59 0.38
C GLY A 16 0.94 3.16 1.64
N ALA A 17 0.65 2.30 2.62
CA ALA A 17 -0.11 2.66 3.82
C ALA A 17 0.73 3.18 5.00
N THR A 18 2.00 3.53 4.80
CA THR A 18 2.88 3.99 5.90
C THR A 18 2.42 5.32 6.49
N ARG A 19 1.88 6.22 5.66
CA ARG A 19 1.47 7.59 6.04
C ARG A 19 0.39 8.14 5.12
N GLY A 20 -0.06 9.36 5.40
CA GLY A 20 -0.92 10.14 4.51
C GLY A 20 -2.24 9.45 4.17
N ALA A 21 -2.62 9.53 2.90
CA ALA A 21 -3.89 9.01 2.41
C ALA A 21 -3.98 7.49 2.58
N GLY A 22 -2.93 6.73 2.20
CA GLY A 22 -2.90 5.28 2.34
C GLY A 22 -3.12 4.82 3.79
N ARG A 23 -2.47 5.46 4.77
CA ARG A 23 -2.70 5.18 6.20
C ARG A 23 -4.16 5.44 6.59
N ALA A 24 -4.71 6.59 6.21
CA ALA A 24 -6.08 6.95 6.54
C ALA A 24 -7.08 5.95 5.92
N ILE A 25 -6.89 5.61 4.65
CA ILE A 25 -7.74 4.63 3.95
C ILE A 25 -7.67 3.26 4.63
N ALA A 26 -6.47 2.80 5.03
CA ALA A 26 -6.32 1.53 5.73
C ALA A 26 -7.10 1.48 7.05
N VAL A 27 -7.04 2.55 7.83
CA VAL A 27 -7.78 2.66 9.10
C VAL A 27 -9.29 2.69 8.87
N GLU A 28 -9.77 3.44 7.88
CA GLU A 28 -11.21 3.53 7.59
C GLU A 28 -11.77 2.21 7.02
N LEU A 29 -11.04 1.51 6.16
CA LEU A 29 -11.44 0.18 5.71
C LEU A 29 -11.54 -0.82 6.88
N ALA A 30 -10.58 -0.75 7.82
CA ALA A 30 -10.63 -1.59 9.02
C ALA A 30 -11.85 -1.25 9.91
N ARG A 31 -12.19 0.03 10.08
CA ARG A 31 -13.43 0.46 10.75
C ARG A 31 -14.70 -0.03 10.05
N ALA A 32 -14.66 -0.12 8.73
CA ALA A 32 -15.73 -0.64 7.92
C ALA A 32 -15.86 -2.18 7.96
N GLY A 33 -15.02 -2.87 8.74
CA GLY A 33 -15.09 -4.31 8.95
C GLY A 33 -14.27 -5.15 7.96
N PHE A 34 -13.36 -4.54 7.20
CA PHE A 34 -12.41 -5.30 6.37
C PHE A 34 -11.25 -5.82 7.20
N PHE A 35 -10.71 -6.98 6.82
CA PHE A 35 -9.34 -7.32 7.20
C PHE A 35 -8.37 -6.59 6.27
N VAL A 36 -7.50 -5.76 6.84
CA VAL A 36 -6.65 -4.86 6.05
C VAL A 36 -5.18 -5.29 6.09
N TYR A 37 -4.61 -5.62 4.94
CA TYR A 37 -3.17 -5.67 4.76
C TYR A 37 -2.67 -4.26 4.43
N ALA A 38 -1.95 -3.65 5.37
CA ALA A 38 -1.31 -2.36 5.20
C ALA A 38 0.17 -2.56 4.89
N THR A 39 0.66 -2.05 3.76
CA THR A 39 2.03 -2.29 3.32
C THR A 39 2.81 -1.01 3.05
N GLY A 40 4.12 -1.06 3.27
CA GLY A 40 5.05 0.04 3.06
C GLY A 40 6.49 -0.35 3.36
N ARG A 41 7.45 0.49 2.98
CA ARG A 41 8.89 0.21 3.13
C ARG A 41 9.47 0.63 4.49
N SER A 42 8.95 1.72 5.07
CA SER A 42 9.46 2.24 6.35
C SER A 42 8.97 1.40 7.51
N SER A 43 9.87 0.92 8.34
CA SER A 43 9.55 0.09 9.50
C SER A 43 10.38 0.50 10.72
N ARG A 44 9.95 0.05 11.91
CA ARG A 44 10.74 0.22 13.14
C ARG A 44 12.09 -0.48 13.08
N ALA A 45 12.19 -1.58 12.31
CA ALA A 45 13.42 -2.36 12.19
C ALA A 45 14.39 -1.78 11.17
N THR A 46 13.89 -1.29 10.02
CA THR A 46 14.72 -0.79 8.90
C THR A 46 14.90 0.73 8.92
N GLY A 47 14.12 1.44 9.76
CA GLY A 47 14.13 2.88 9.83
C GLY A 47 13.29 3.55 8.73
N PRO A 48 13.43 4.89 8.60
CA PRO A 48 12.68 5.67 7.63
C PRO A 48 13.13 5.36 6.20
N SER A 49 12.21 5.60 5.26
CA SER A 49 12.52 5.57 3.82
C SER A 49 13.38 6.76 3.40
N GLU A 50 13.75 6.81 2.12
CA GLU A 50 14.61 7.83 1.50
C GLU A 50 14.19 9.29 1.78
N ILE A 51 12.89 9.53 2.02
CA ILE A 51 12.38 10.87 2.34
C ILE A 51 12.54 11.27 3.82
N GLY A 52 13.18 10.41 4.64
CA GLY A 52 13.52 10.74 6.04
C GLY A 52 12.34 10.96 6.99
N ARG A 53 11.14 10.52 6.64
CA ARG A 53 9.93 10.65 7.47
C ARG A 53 9.91 9.58 8.56
N PRO A 54 9.52 9.92 9.80
CA PRO A 54 9.61 9.01 10.95
C PRO A 54 8.52 7.92 10.97
N GLU A 55 7.45 8.07 10.22
CA GLU A 55 6.30 7.16 10.26
C GLU A 55 6.68 5.76 9.79
N THR A 56 6.16 4.75 10.47
CA THR A 56 6.41 3.34 10.16
C THR A 56 5.11 2.60 9.82
N ILE A 57 5.24 1.48 9.13
CA ILE A 57 4.08 0.68 8.74
C ILE A 57 3.43 -0.01 9.95
N GLU A 58 4.21 -0.33 10.97
CA GLU A 58 3.71 -0.91 12.21
C GLU A 58 2.81 0.05 12.97
N GLU A 59 3.08 1.38 12.92
CA GLU A 59 2.18 2.38 13.49
C GLU A 59 0.81 2.35 12.82
N THR A 60 0.75 2.10 11.51
CA THR A 60 -0.53 1.93 10.81
C THR A 60 -1.26 0.69 11.30
N GLY A 61 -0.54 -0.41 11.55
CA GLY A 61 -1.11 -1.59 12.20
C GLY A 61 -1.64 -1.31 13.61
N ASP A 62 -0.93 -0.49 14.39
CA ASP A 62 -1.38 -0.06 15.72
C ASP A 62 -2.67 0.78 15.63
N LEU A 63 -2.75 1.70 14.67
CA LEU A 63 -3.93 2.52 14.44
C LEU A 63 -5.14 1.69 13.99
N ILE A 64 -4.97 0.68 13.14
CA ILE A 64 -6.01 -0.27 12.76
C ILE A 64 -6.57 -0.96 14.01
N ARG A 65 -5.70 -1.48 14.88
CA ARG A 65 -6.13 -2.12 16.14
C ARG A 65 -6.81 -1.13 17.09
N ALA A 66 -6.27 0.06 17.24
CA ALA A 66 -6.86 1.11 18.08
C ALA A 66 -8.25 1.54 17.59
N ALA A 67 -8.51 1.45 16.29
CA ALA A 67 -9.82 1.71 15.68
C ALA A 67 -10.81 0.55 15.86
N GLY A 68 -10.42 -0.53 16.53
CA GLY A 68 -11.25 -1.74 16.71
C GLY A 68 -11.31 -2.65 15.48
N GLY A 69 -10.48 -2.39 14.47
CA GLY A 69 -10.42 -3.17 13.25
C GLY A 69 -9.41 -4.33 13.30
N ALA A 70 -9.43 -5.14 12.25
CA ALA A 70 -8.52 -6.27 12.04
C ALA A 70 -7.58 -6.00 10.84
N GLY A 71 -6.32 -6.40 10.95
CA GLY A 71 -5.38 -6.24 9.85
C GLY A 71 -3.96 -6.64 10.21
N ALA A 72 -3.11 -6.66 9.20
CA ALA A 72 -1.69 -6.96 9.30
C ALA A 72 -0.86 -5.85 8.61
N ALA A 73 0.11 -5.30 9.34
CA ALA A 73 1.14 -4.44 8.76
C ALA A 73 2.26 -5.32 8.20
N ARG A 74 2.67 -5.08 6.96
CA ARG A 74 3.73 -5.82 6.27
C ARG A 74 4.76 -4.86 5.68
N VAL A 75 6.03 -5.14 5.91
CA VAL A 75 7.12 -4.42 5.22
C VAL A 75 7.25 -5.00 3.83
N VAL A 76 6.99 -4.19 2.81
CA VAL A 76 7.07 -4.61 1.41
C VAL A 76 7.62 -3.46 0.57
N ASP A 77 8.63 -3.77 -0.23
CA ASP A 77 9.08 -2.89 -1.30
C ASP A 77 8.32 -3.24 -2.58
N HIS A 78 7.44 -2.35 -2.98
CA HIS A 78 6.61 -2.55 -4.18
C HIS A 78 7.38 -2.30 -5.50
N GLU A 79 8.63 -1.83 -5.43
CA GLU A 79 9.54 -1.80 -6.58
C GLU A 79 10.20 -3.17 -6.83
N ASP A 80 10.10 -4.11 -5.87
CA ASP A 80 10.58 -5.48 -6.00
C ASP A 80 9.43 -6.44 -6.34
N PRO A 81 9.31 -6.93 -7.59
CA PRO A 81 8.24 -7.84 -7.99
C PRO A 81 8.20 -9.14 -7.19
N SER A 82 9.34 -9.60 -6.66
CA SER A 82 9.40 -10.83 -5.86
C SER A 82 8.72 -10.65 -4.50
N GLN A 83 8.88 -9.48 -3.87
CA GLN A 83 8.19 -9.17 -2.62
C GLN A 83 6.69 -8.99 -2.83
N VAL A 84 6.28 -8.39 -3.96
CA VAL A 84 4.86 -8.26 -4.32
C VAL A 84 4.25 -9.64 -4.55
N ALA A 85 4.92 -10.53 -5.28
CA ALA A 85 4.44 -11.90 -5.50
C ALA A 85 4.31 -12.67 -4.18
N ALA A 86 5.30 -12.55 -3.28
CA ALA A 86 5.24 -13.17 -1.96
C ALA A 86 4.09 -12.63 -1.09
N LEU A 87 3.82 -11.33 -1.16
CA LEU A 87 2.68 -10.70 -0.47
C LEU A 87 1.36 -11.28 -0.96
N VAL A 88 1.17 -11.37 -2.28
CA VAL A 88 -0.07 -11.90 -2.88
C VAL A 88 -0.26 -13.37 -2.49
N ALA A 89 0.79 -14.19 -2.57
CA ALA A 89 0.74 -15.58 -2.14
C ALA A 89 0.36 -15.71 -0.64
N ALA A 90 0.93 -14.87 0.21
CA ALA A 90 0.59 -14.87 1.64
C ALA A 90 -0.88 -14.48 1.89
N ILE A 91 -1.42 -13.51 1.16
CA ILE A 91 -2.84 -13.11 1.25
C ILE A 91 -3.73 -14.28 0.82
N GLU A 92 -3.39 -14.95 -0.27
CA GLU A 92 -4.14 -16.13 -0.75
C GLU A 92 -4.12 -17.26 0.29
N ASP A 93 -2.94 -17.59 0.84
CA ASP A 93 -2.79 -18.66 1.84
C ASP A 93 -3.52 -18.32 3.15
N GLU A 94 -3.45 -17.09 3.62
CA GLU A 94 -4.02 -16.67 4.90
C GLU A 94 -5.53 -16.41 4.83
N ARG A 95 -6.05 -15.94 3.70
CA ARG A 95 -7.43 -15.43 3.55
C ARG A 95 -8.21 -16.04 2.39
N GLY A 96 -7.55 -16.55 1.33
CA GLY A 96 -8.18 -17.13 0.16
C GLY A 96 -8.94 -16.13 -0.71
N ARG A 97 -8.76 -14.81 -0.48
CA ARG A 97 -9.47 -13.75 -1.23
C ARG A 97 -8.79 -12.41 -1.10
N LEU A 98 -9.00 -11.56 -2.08
CA LEU A 98 -8.71 -10.12 -2.04
C LEU A 98 -9.87 -9.38 -2.71
N ASP A 99 -10.59 -8.57 -1.96
CA ASP A 99 -11.81 -7.89 -2.44
C ASP A 99 -11.54 -6.45 -2.85
N VAL A 100 -10.58 -5.78 -2.17
CA VAL A 100 -10.23 -4.38 -2.42
C VAL A 100 -8.72 -4.24 -2.53
N LEU A 101 -8.27 -3.62 -3.60
CA LEU A 101 -6.88 -3.17 -3.78
C LEU A 101 -6.85 -1.64 -3.87
N VAL A 102 -6.14 -1.02 -2.93
CA VAL A 102 -5.80 0.40 -2.97
C VAL A 102 -4.33 0.55 -3.30
N ASN A 103 -4.02 1.25 -4.37
CA ASN A 103 -2.65 1.57 -4.76
C ASN A 103 -2.39 3.06 -4.48
N ASP A 104 -1.73 3.34 -3.36
CA ASP A 104 -1.27 4.68 -2.93
C ASP A 104 0.27 4.72 -2.85
N ILE A 105 0.93 3.93 -3.72
CA ILE A 105 2.39 3.90 -3.78
C ILE A 105 2.88 5.15 -4.50
N PHE A 106 3.80 5.85 -3.84
CA PHE A 106 4.53 6.95 -4.45
C PHE A 106 6.03 6.73 -4.27
N GLY A 107 6.77 6.80 -5.36
CA GLY A 107 8.23 6.65 -5.39
C GLY A 107 8.87 7.65 -6.36
N GLY A 108 8.12 8.69 -6.73
CA GLY A 108 8.50 9.66 -7.75
C GLY A 108 9.43 10.77 -7.29
N ASP A 109 9.65 10.95 -5.98
CA ASP A 109 10.43 12.10 -5.45
C ASP A 109 11.80 12.24 -6.10
N ARG A 110 12.51 11.14 -6.29
CA ARG A 110 13.86 11.11 -6.89
C ARG A 110 13.88 11.51 -8.38
N TYR A 111 12.72 11.52 -9.03
CA TYR A 111 12.58 11.87 -10.46
C TYR A 111 11.95 13.23 -10.65
N MET A 112 11.48 13.86 -9.57
CA MET A 112 10.84 15.17 -9.63
C MET A 112 11.88 16.27 -9.84
N GLN A 113 11.63 17.11 -10.84
CA GLN A 113 12.45 18.28 -11.17
C GLN A 113 11.70 19.54 -10.75
N TRP A 114 11.68 19.81 -9.44
CA TRP A 114 10.91 20.92 -8.85
C TRP A 114 11.30 22.31 -9.31
N ASP A 115 12.49 22.43 -9.92
CA ASP A 115 13.08 23.65 -10.48
C ASP A 115 12.65 23.92 -11.93
N LYS A 116 11.89 23.00 -12.53
CA LYS A 116 11.45 23.10 -13.94
C LYS A 116 9.93 23.07 -14.07
N PRO A 117 9.37 23.76 -15.08
CA PRO A 117 7.96 23.60 -15.43
C PRO A 117 7.72 22.19 -16.00
N LEU A 118 6.49 21.69 -15.88
CA LEU A 118 6.10 20.31 -16.21
C LEU A 118 6.52 19.86 -17.63
N TRP A 119 6.42 20.77 -18.62
CA TRP A 119 6.75 20.49 -20.03
C TRP A 119 8.25 20.41 -20.33
N GLU A 120 9.11 20.74 -19.37
CA GLU A 120 10.57 20.64 -19.48
C GLU A 120 11.14 19.47 -18.66
N HIS A 121 10.26 18.68 -18.01
CA HIS A 121 10.70 17.51 -17.25
C HIS A 121 11.27 16.45 -18.18
N ASP A 122 12.34 15.80 -17.73
CA ASP A 122 12.92 14.66 -18.42
C ASP A 122 12.03 13.42 -18.25
N LEU A 123 11.38 13.02 -19.34
CA LEU A 123 10.51 11.84 -19.36
C LEU A 123 11.29 10.51 -19.29
N ALA A 124 12.60 10.50 -19.56
CA ALA A 124 13.41 9.29 -19.48
C ALA A 124 13.56 8.77 -18.05
N GLY A 125 13.50 9.67 -17.04
CA GLY A 125 13.47 9.31 -15.62
C GLY A 125 12.11 8.81 -15.13
N CYS A 126 11.03 9.06 -15.85
CA CYS A 126 9.66 8.69 -15.50
C CYS A 126 9.29 7.22 -15.77
N GLY A 127 10.24 6.35 -16.01
CA GLY A 127 10.00 4.92 -16.30
C GLY A 127 9.23 4.15 -15.21
N CYS A 128 9.12 4.69 -14.01
CA CYS A 128 8.30 4.13 -12.92
C CYS A 128 6.82 4.53 -13.01
N CYS A 129 6.47 5.57 -13.76
CA CYS A 129 5.08 5.89 -14.09
C CYS A 129 4.75 5.11 -15.36
N GLY A 130 4.18 3.92 -15.27
CA GLY A 130 3.87 3.00 -16.38
C GLY A 130 3.01 3.57 -17.53
N TRP A 131 2.91 4.88 -17.63
CA TRP A 131 2.22 5.64 -18.69
C TRP A 131 3.08 5.91 -19.93
N ALA A 132 4.41 5.68 -19.86
CA ALA A 132 5.31 6.00 -20.97
C ALA A 132 5.37 4.94 -22.07
N ARG A 133 4.54 3.90 -22.04
CA ARG A 133 4.52 2.81 -23.03
C ARG A 133 3.15 2.52 -23.63
N ILE A 134 2.33 3.52 -23.85
CA ILE A 134 1.20 3.35 -24.77
C ILE A 134 1.67 3.90 -26.12
N PRO A 135 1.98 3.05 -27.10
CA PRO A 135 2.18 3.52 -28.47
C PRO A 135 0.83 4.04 -28.98
N ILE A 136 0.81 5.28 -29.39
CA ILE A 136 -0.29 5.88 -30.15
C ILE A 136 -0.28 5.28 -31.55
#